data_bd05c3c1aa95fb190c45274f34447610
#
_entry.id   bd05c3c1aa95fb190c45274f34447610
#
_cell.length_a   1.000
_cell.length_b   1.000
_cell.length_c   1.000
_cell.angle_alpha   90.00
_cell.angle_beta   90.00
_cell.angle_gamma   90.00
#
_symmetry.space_group_name_H-M   'P 1'
#
loop_
_entity.id
_entity.type
_entity.pdbx_description
1 polymer ?
#
loop_
_entity_poly.entity_id
_entity_poly.type
_entity_poly.pdbx_seq_one_letter_code
_entity_poly.pdbx_strand_id
1 'polypeptide(L)'
;MVALAYQGLAADSEREKKEFVYDLSYATQGITVSQYNTGVNYSLGLGIHVDMEKSVYWFQEANKQGHSKAPFNLAILYAKGGKVPKNLTLSETYFLLAAERGNKEAKEFISKIYASGFENSSEAIDKLCCPPLLLHATALPFVE
;
A
#
# COMPACT_ATOMS: atom_id res chain seq x y z
N MET A 1 -14.77 -7.61 32.58
CA MET A 1 -14.92 -7.42 31.12
C MET A 1 -13.73 -6.74 30.47
N VAL A 2 -13.11 -5.74 31.06
CA VAL A 2 -11.92 -5.05 30.49
C VAL A 2 -10.71 -5.98 30.33
N ALA A 3 -10.49 -6.91 31.23
CA ALA A 3 -9.34 -7.84 31.17
C ALA A 3 -9.39 -8.82 29.99
N LEU A 4 -10.58 -9.30 29.60
CA LEU A 4 -10.73 -10.21 28.45
C LEU A 4 -10.48 -9.48 27.11
N ALA A 5 -10.90 -8.21 27.00
CA ALA A 5 -10.61 -7.40 25.83
C ALA A 5 -9.11 -7.11 25.69
N TYR A 6 -8.42 -6.88 26.81
CA TYR A 6 -6.98 -6.64 26.81
C TYR A 6 -6.16 -7.90 26.45
N GLN A 7 -6.62 -9.07 26.87
CA GLN A 7 -6.01 -10.36 26.50
C GLN A 7 -6.18 -10.67 24.99
N GLY A 8 -7.33 -10.31 24.40
CA GLY A 8 -7.56 -10.43 22.95
C GLY A 8 -6.61 -9.57 22.14
N LEU A 9 -6.48 -8.28 22.49
CA LEU A 9 -5.57 -7.34 21.82
C LEU A 9 -4.09 -7.74 21.94
N ALA A 10 -3.67 -8.28 23.09
CA ALA A 10 -2.30 -8.76 23.27
C ALA A 10 -2.03 -10.02 22.44
N ALA A 11 -2.99 -10.94 22.35
CA ALA A 11 -2.87 -12.14 21.53
C ALA A 11 -2.81 -11.82 20.03
N ASP A 12 -3.59 -10.85 19.56
CA ASP A 12 -3.55 -10.38 18.17
C ASP A 12 -2.20 -9.73 17.84
N SER A 13 -1.66 -8.89 18.73
CA SER A 13 -0.33 -8.29 18.55
C SER A 13 0.80 -9.34 18.47
N GLU A 14 0.76 -10.39 19.28
CA GLU A 14 1.76 -11.47 19.22
C GLU A 14 1.62 -12.31 17.94
N ARG A 15 0.40 -12.52 17.48
CA ARG A 15 0.15 -13.21 16.20
C ARG A 15 0.70 -12.37 15.04
N GLU A 16 0.39 -11.09 14.99
CA GLU A 16 0.90 -10.17 13.96
C GLU A 16 2.43 -10.13 13.91
N LYS A 17 3.09 -10.12 15.08
CA LYS A 17 4.56 -10.18 15.14
C LYS A 17 5.11 -11.47 14.53
N LYS A 18 4.49 -12.62 14.81
CA LYS A 18 4.89 -13.90 14.24
C LYS A 18 4.68 -13.94 12.72
N GLU A 19 3.53 -13.43 12.26
CA GLU A 19 3.22 -13.33 10.84
C GLU A 19 4.22 -12.40 10.12
N PHE A 20 4.55 -11.26 10.71
CA PHE A 20 5.56 -10.36 10.16
C PHE A 20 6.94 -11.02 10.05
N VAL A 21 7.40 -11.70 11.10
CA VAL A 21 8.71 -12.41 11.07
C VAL A 21 8.72 -13.49 10.00
N TYR A 22 7.61 -14.20 9.85
CA TYR A 22 7.46 -15.21 8.80
C TYR A 22 7.53 -14.57 7.41
N ASP A 23 6.72 -13.55 7.13
CA ASP A 23 6.73 -12.83 5.85
C ASP A 23 8.12 -12.26 5.54
N LEU A 24 8.76 -11.59 6.50
CA LEU A 24 10.09 -11.02 6.31
C LEU A 24 11.14 -12.09 5.97
N SER A 25 11.08 -13.25 6.62
CA SER A 25 12.00 -14.37 6.33
C SER A 25 11.86 -14.87 4.89
N TYR A 26 10.65 -15.01 4.38
CA TYR A 26 10.41 -15.42 3.00
C TYR A 26 10.64 -14.30 1.99
N ALA A 27 10.34 -13.05 2.36
CA ALA A 27 10.63 -11.88 1.53
C ALA A 27 12.12 -11.75 1.23
N THR A 28 12.97 -11.97 2.23
CA THR A 28 14.44 -11.97 2.07
C THR A 28 14.97 -13.11 1.19
N GLN A 29 14.21 -14.19 1.07
CA GLN A 29 14.47 -15.29 0.14
C GLN A 29 13.93 -15.01 -1.29
N GLY A 30 13.33 -13.85 -1.51
CA GLY A 30 12.82 -13.44 -2.82
C GLY A 30 11.40 -13.93 -3.14
N ILE A 31 10.66 -14.43 -2.16
CA ILE A 31 9.26 -14.87 -2.38
C ILE A 31 8.37 -13.63 -2.57
N THR A 32 7.84 -13.48 -3.77
CA THR A 32 7.11 -12.28 -4.24
C THR A 32 5.92 -11.92 -3.35
N VAL A 33 5.10 -12.90 -2.95
CA VAL A 33 3.94 -12.67 -2.10
C VAL A 33 4.37 -12.17 -0.72
N SER A 34 5.42 -12.77 -0.15
CA SER A 34 5.95 -12.35 1.14
C SER A 34 6.60 -10.97 1.09
N GLN A 35 7.25 -10.60 -0.02
CA GLN A 35 7.73 -9.22 -0.25
C GLN A 35 6.56 -8.23 -0.23
N TYR A 36 5.48 -8.54 -0.93
CA TYR A 36 4.28 -7.71 -0.91
C TYR A 36 3.69 -7.60 0.50
N ASN A 37 3.50 -8.71 1.21
CA ASN A 37 2.98 -8.73 2.58
C ASN A 37 3.87 -7.94 3.55
N THR A 38 5.19 -8.09 3.44
CA THR A 38 6.15 -7.32 4.25
C THR A 38 6.01 -5.82 3.98
N GLY A 39 5.80 -5.42 2.74
CA GLY A 39 5.49 -4.03 2.38
C GLY A 39 4.21 -3.53 3.05
N VAL A 40 3.14 -4.33 3.05
CA VAL A 40 1.88 -4.03 3.75
C VAL A 40 2.11 -3.91 5.26
N ASN A 41 2.83 -4.86 5.86
CA ASN A 41 3.11 -4.88 7.30
C ASN A 41 3.83 -3.59 7.75
N TYR A 42 4.84 -3.15 6.99
CA TYR A 42 5.50 -1.87 7.27
C TYR A 42 4.60 -0.66 7.04
N SER A 43 3.69 -0.68 6.07
CA SER A 43 2.80 0.46 5.80
C SER A 43 1.72 0.65 6.87
N LEU A 44 1.25 -0.44 7.45
CA LEU A 44 0.15 -0.47 8.43
C LEU A 44 0.63 -0.63 9.88
N GLY A 45 1.88 -1.02 10.09
CA GLY A 45 2.40 -1.31 11.42
C GLY A 45 1.92 -2.66 11.98
N LEU A 46 1.69 -3.66 11.12
CA LEU A 46 1.25 -4.98 11.52
C LEU A 46 2.43 -5.82 12.01
N GLY A 47 2.49 -6.05 13.31
CA GLY A 47 3.58 -6.78 13.97
C GLY A 47 4.92 -6.06 14.02
N ILE A 48 5.02 -4.87 13.47
CA ILE A 48 6.21 -4.00 13.42
C ILE A 48 5.79 -2.53 13.45
N HIS A 49 6.70 -1.63 13.81
CA HIS A 49 6.44 -0.19 13.67
C HIS A 49 6.31 0.22 12.20
N VAL A 50 5.40 1.18 11.95
CA VAL A 50 5.22 1.78 10.62
C VAL A 50 6.54 2.34 10.11
N ASP A 51 6.91 1.92 8.89
CA ASP A 51 8.10 2.39 8.19
C ASP A 51 7.80 2.48 6.69
N MET A 52 7.46 3.67 6.22
CA MET A 52 7.04 3.89 4.83
C MET A 52 8.19 3.69 3.82
N GLU A 53 9.43 3.94 4.22
CA GLU A 53 10.59 3.73 3.33
C GLU A 53 10.82 2.23 3.09
N LYS A 54 10.74 1.44 4.15
CA LYS A 54 10.81 -0.03 4.03
C LYS A 54 9.60 -0.59 3.29
N SER A 55 8.41 -0.02 3.50
CA SER A 55 7.23 -0.41 2.74
C SER A 55 7.44 -0.20 1.23
N VAL A 56 7.93 0.97 0.81
CA VAL A 56 8.27 1.25 -0.59
C VAL A 56 9.30 0.25 -1.11
N TYR A 57 10.38 0.00 -0.36
CA TYR A 57 11.40 -0.97 -0.75
C TYR A 57 10.79 -2.34 -1.06
N TRP A 58 9.99 -2.89 -0.16
CA TRP A 58 9.41 -4.21 -0.32
C TRP A 58 8.36 -4.27 -1.44
N PHE A 59 7.55 -3.22 -1.60
CA PHE A 59 6.65 -3.14 -2.75
C PHE A 59 7.41 -3.05 -4.08
N GLN A 60 8.54 -2.35 -4.12
CA GLN A 60 9.40 -2.31 -5.31
C GLN A 60 9.98 -3.69 -5.64
N GLU A 61 10.45 -4.43 -4.65
CA GLU A 61 10.95 -5.80 -4.87
C GLU A 61 9.84 -6.71 -5.41
N ALA A 62 8.65 -6.69 -4.81
CA ALA A 62 7.49 -7.42 -5.32
C ALA A 62 7.08 -6.98 -6.74
N ASN A 63 7.14 -5.67 -7.01
CA ASN A 63 6.83 -5.10 -8.33
C ASN A 63 7.81 -5.59 -9.41
N LYS A 64 9.11 -5.66 -9.13
CA LYS A 64 10.13 -6.19 -10.05
C LYS A 64 9.82 -7.63 -10.49
N GLN A 65 9.21 -8.41 -9.61
CA GLN A 65 8.80 -9.79 -9.88
C GLN A 65 7.38 -9.92 -10.45
N GLY A 66 6.75 -8.81 -10.84
CA GLY A 66 5.45 -8.81 -11.50
C GLY A 66 4.23 -8.89 -10.60
N HIS A 67 4.36 -8.67 -9.28
CA HIS A 67 3.20 -8.68 -8.37
C HIS A 67 2.15 -7.65 -8.80
N SER A 68 0.90 -8.09 -9.00
CA SER A 68 -0.15 -7.25 -9.61
C SER A 68 -0.63 -6.09 -8.73
N LYS A 69 -0.60 -6.25 -7.40
CA LYS A 69 -1.06 -5.23 -6.45
C LYS A 69 0.05 -4.26 -6.00
N ALA A 70 1.31 -4.65 -6.11
CA ALA A 70 2.42 -3.83 -5.62
C ALA A 70 2.51 -2.45 -6.29
N PRO A 71 2.37 -2.30 -7.61
CA PRO A 71 2.39 -0.98 -8.23
C PRO A 71 1.23 -0.08 -7.79
N PHE A 72 0.05 -0.63 -7.49
CA PHE A 72 -1.06 0.16 -6.97
C PHE A 72 -0.71 0.78 -5.60
N ASN A 73 -0.09 0.02 -4.71
CA ASN A 73 0.34 0.51 -3.40
C ASN A 73 1.43 1.57 -3.52
N LEU A 74 2.42 1.35 -4.41
CA LEU A 74 3.45 2.35 -4.72
C LEU A 74 2.84 3.65 -5.23
N ALA A 75 1.86 3.56 -6.14
CA ALA A 75 1.17 4.72 -6.67
C ALA A 75 0.54 5.58 -5.56
N ILE A 76 -0.16 4.94 -4.62
CA ILE A 76 -0.78 5.65 -3.49
C ILE A 76 0.28 6.26 -2.57
N LEU A 77 1.35 5.56 -2.23
CA LEU A 77 2.41 6.09 -1.38
C LEU A 77 3.06 7.34 -1.97
N TYR A 78 3.34 7.33 -3.29
CA TYR A 78 3.89 8.50 -3.98
C TYR A 78 2.86 9.62 -4.17
N ALA A 79 1.57 9.33 -4.30
CA ALA A 79 0.52 10.33 -4.35
C ALA A 79 0.33 11.05 -3.02
N LYS A 80 0.33 10.29 -1.91
CA LYS A 80 0.15 10.85 -0.56
C LYS A 80 1.34 11.69 -0.12
N GLY A 81 2.54 11.22 -0.37
CA GLY A 81 3.73 11.83 0.18
C GLY A 81 3.88 11.60 1.70
N GLY A 82 4.60 12.48 2.37
CA GLY A 82 4.90 12.38 3.80
C GLY A 82 6.32 11.91 4.04
N LYS A 83 6.52 10.76 4.70
CA LYS A 83 7.86 10.16 4.85
C LYS A 83 8.48 9.75 3.52
N VAL A 84 7.63 9.33 2.57
CA VAL A 84 8.04 9.14 1.17
C VAL A 84 7.78 10.45 0.42
N PRO A 85 8.75 11.00 -0.31
CA PRO A 85 8.55 12.23 -1.07
C PRO A 85 7.41 12.10 -2.07
N LYS A 86 6.48 13.07 -2.04
CA LYS A 86 5.35 13.11 -2.99
C LYS A 86 5.87 13.23 -4.42
N ASN A 87 5.39 12.35 -5.29
CA ASN A 87 5.74 12.35 -6.70
C ASN A 87 4.55 11.88 -7.56
N LEU A 88 3.80 12.83 -8.08
CA LEU A 88 2.57 12.55 -8.82
C LEU A 88 2.84 11.90 -10.19
N THR A 89 3.95 12.23 -10.83
CA THR A 89 4.36 11.58 -12.09
C THR A 89 4.68 10.10 -11.89
N LEU A 90 5.41 9.80 -10.83
CA LEU A 90 5.72 8.41 -10.49
C LEU A 90 4.47 7.65 -10.03
N SER A 91 3.60 8.31 -9.29
CA SER A 91 2.29 7.77 -8.90
C SER A 91 1.45 7.39 -10.12
N GLU A 92 1.34 8.28 -11.11
CA GLU A 92 0.64 7.99 -12.36
C GLU A 92 1.21 6.78 -13.08
N THR A 93 2.54 6.73 -13.22
CA THR A 93 3.23 5.60 -13.85
C THR A 93 2.87 4.28 -13.17
N TYR A 94 2.85 4.25 -11.84
CA TYR A 94 2.49 3.05 -11.09
C TYR A 94 1.00 2.72 -11.15
N PHE A 95 0.09 3.70 -11.21
CA PHE A 95 -1.33 3.44 -11.45
C PHE A 95 -1.57 2.80 -12.82
N LEU A 96 -0.92 3.33 -13.86
CA LEU A 96 -1.02 2.77 -15.22
C LEU A 96 -0.47 1.33 -15.25
N LEU A 97 0.68 1.10 -14.64
CA LEU A 97 1.27 -0.24 -14.56
C LEU A 97 0.38 -1.23 -13.80
N ALA A 98 -0.25 -0.79 -12.70
CA ALA A 98 -1.19 -1.61 -11.96
C ALA A 98 -2.42 -1.97 -12.81
N ALA A 99 -2.98 -1.01 -13.53
CA ALA A 99 -4.11 -1.22 -14.43
C ALA A 99 -3.76 -2.19 -15.58
N GLU A 100 -2.57 -2.05 -16.17
CA GLU A 100 -2.05 -2.96 -17.19
C GLU A 100 -1.94 -4.40 -16.66
N ARG A 101 -1.48 -4.57 -15.43
CA ARG A 101 -1.41 -5.88 -14.76
C ARG A 101 -2.75 -6.42 -14.26
N GLY A 102 -3.85 -5.75 -14.58
CA GLY A 102 -5.20 -6.23 -14.29
C GLY A 102 -5.75 -5.83 -12.93
N ASN A 103 -5.09 -4.93 -12.18
CA ASN A 103 -5.64 -4.40 -10.92
C ASN A 103 -6.92 -3.62 -11.21
N LYS A 104 -8.05 -4.06 -10.63
CA LYS A 104 -9.37 -3.48 -10.89
C LYS A 104 -9.50 -2.07 -10.32
N GLU A 105 -9.00 -1.87 -9.13
CA GLU A 105 -9.04 -0.58 -8.43
C GLU A 105 -8.25 0.48 -9.21
N ALA A 106 -7.09 0.09 -9.76
CA ALA A 106 -6.30 0.97 -10.62
C ALA A 106 -7.05 1.32 -11.92
N LYS A 107 -7.70 0.35 -12.56
CA LYS A 107 -8.51 0.60 -13.76
C LYS A 107 -9.66 1.57 -13.49
N GLU A 108 -10.38 1.37 -12.40
CA GLU A 108 -11.47 2.25 -12.00
C GLU A 108 -10.97 3.67 -11.68
N PHE A 109 -9.83 3.76 -10.97
CA PHE A 109 -9.24 5.04 -10.64
C PHE A 109 -8.78 5.81 -11.88
N ILE A 110 -8.10 5.15 -12.80
CA ILE A 110 -7.69 5.72 -14.08
C ILE A 110 -8.91 6.19 -14.89
N SER A 111 -9.96 5.40 -14.94
CA SER A 111 -11.22 5.80 -15.61
C SER A 111 -11.83 7.05 -14.99
N LYS A 112 -11.80 7.20 -13.67
CA LYS A 112 -12.26 8.41 -12.97
C LYS A 112 -11.40 9.62 -13.30
N ILE A 113 -10.08 9.46 -13.39
CA ILE A 113 -9.17 10.53 -13.80
C ILE A 113 -9.55 11.06 -15.18
N TYR A 114 -9.70 10.19 -16.17
CA TYR A 114 -10.06 10.60 -17.54
C TYR A 114 -11.49 11.19 -17.64
N ALA A 115 -12.42 10.74 -16.82
CA ALA A 115 -13.79 11.25 -16.79
C ALA A 115 -13.94 12.58 -16.04
N SER A 116 -12.97 12.96 -15.22
CA SER A 116 -13.08 14.12 -14.31
C SER A 116 -12.95 15.48 -15.00
N GLY A 117 -12.46 15.52 -16.25
CA GLY A 117 -12.22 16.76 -17.00
C GLY A 117 -11.06 17.60 -16.45
N PHE A 118 -10.20 17.07 -15.59
CA PHE A 118 -8.98 17.77 -15.19
C PHE A 118 -8.04 17.96 -16.38
N GLU A 119 -7.33 19.10 -16.42
CA GLU A 119 -6.42 19.43 -17.52
C GLU A 119 -5.21 18.48 -17.61
N ASN A 120 -4.84 17.87 -16.47
CA ASN A 120 -3.76 16.90 -16.40
C ASN A 120 -4.01 15.84 -15.34
N SER A 121 -3.42 14.66 -15.53
CA SER A 121 -3.54 13.51 -14.64
C SER A 121 -2.96 13.74 -13.25
N SER A 122 -1.89 14.52 -13.13
CA SER A 122 -1.27 14.84 -11.84
C SER A 122 -2.22 15.61 -10.93
N GLU A 123 -2.95 16.59 -11.46
CA GLU A 123 -3.96 17.32 -10.70
C GLU A 123 -5.12 16.41 -10.27
N ALA A 124 -5.56 15.56 -11.18
CA ALA A 124 -6.60 14.57 -10.90
C ALA A 124 -6.17 13.59 -9.80
N ILE A 125 -4.94 13.09 -9.85
CA ILE A 125 -4.39 12.20 -8.83
C ILE A 125 -4.34 12.90 -7.48
N ASP A 126 -3.86 14.13 -7.43
CA ASP A 126 -3.76 14.89 -6.18
C ASP A 126 -5.12 15.10 -5.50
N LYS A 127 -6.13 15.40 -6.28
CA LYS A 127 -7.48 15.64 -5.77
C LYS A 127 -8.29 14.38 -5.49
N LEU A 128 -8.14 13.33 -6.30
CA LEU A 128 -8.97 12.13 -6.24
C LEU A 128 -8.36 11.00 -5.40
N CYS A 129 -7.02 10.86 -5.40
CA CYS A 129 -6.36 9.74 -4.71
C CYS A 129 -6.44 9.85 -3.20
N CYS A 130 -6.29 11.05 -2.67
CA CYS A 130 -6.04 11.26 -1.25
C CYS A 130 -6.85 12.44 -0.70
N PRO A 131 -8.18 12.40 -0.73
CA PRO A 131 -8.98 13.47 -0.15
C PRO A 131 -8.68 13.62 1.35
N PRO A 132 -8.67 14.85 1.89
CA PRO A 132 -8.30 15.12 3.29
C PRO A 132 -9.10 14.33 4.32
N LEU A 133 -10.33 13.93 3.99
CA LEU A 133 -11.26 13.20 4.87
C LEU A 133 -10.94 11.70 4.99
N LEU A 134 -10.12 11.13 4.12
CA LEU A 134 -9.72 9.72 4.18
C LEU A 134 -8.46 9.49 5.02
N LEU A 135 -7.88 10.52 5.62
CA LEU A 135 -6.77 10.41 6.58
C LEU A 135 -7.14 9.62 7.85
N HIS A 136 -8.41 9.40 8.10
CA HIS A 136 -8.91 8.60 9.22
C HIS A 136 -9.55 7.26 8.80
N ALA A 137 -9.73 7.02 7.54
CA ALA A 137 -10.07 5.69 7.04
C ALA A 137 -8.80 4.84 7.06
N THR A 138 -8.62 4.12 8.12
CA THR A 138 -7.53 3.19 8.42
C THR A 138 -7.44 2.00 7.48
N ALA A 139 -8.24 1.96 6.46
CA ALA A 139 -8.17 0.98 5.41
C ALA A 139 -7.55 1.63 4.17
N LEU A 140 -6.23 1.54 4.05
CA LEU A 140 -5.69 1.40 2.71
C LEU A 140 -6.45 0.23 2.08
N PRO A 141 -6.99 0.35 0.85
CA PRO A 141 -7.82 -0.70 0.24
C PRO A 141 -7.02 -1.95 -0.16
N PHE A 142 -6.01 -2.32 0.62
CA PHE A 142 -5.04 -3.36 0.30
C PHE A 142 -5.21 -4.64 1.11
N VAL A 143 -6.16 -4.69 2.04
CA VAL A 143 -6.27 -5.78 3.01
C VAL A 143 -7.23 -6.87 2.53
N GLU A 144 -7.57 -6.88 1.25
CA GLU A 144 -8.29 -8.01 0.66
C GLU A 144 -7.46 -8.69 -0.42
#